data_1eb689795d320b537f577e744da62740
#
_entry.id   1eb689795d320b537f577e744da62740
#
_cell.length_a   1.000
_cell.length_b   1.000
_cell.length_c   1.000
_cell.angle_alpha   90.00
_cell.angle_beta   90.00
_cell.angle_gamma   90.00
#
_symmetry.space_group_name_H-M   'P 1'
#
loop_
_entity.id
_entity.type
_entity.pdbx_description
1 polymer ?
#
loop_
_entity_poly.entity_id
_entity_poly.type
_entity_poly.pdbx_seq_one_letter_code
_entity_poly.pdbx_strand_id
1 'polypeptide(L)'
;MSSEERATAKSRLMDLAVRYFKKEGYKVSHENATLEGFTGISRKFNLIVQKGRVEQGVWIRDWNRTIGVNVIIGLDMASDDVGLSNPIMIGEKFSDHAKSYSNRRKIMLLTRQKMAMSLR
;
A
#
# COMPACT_ATOMS: atom_id res chain seq x y z
N MET A 1 16.15 -20.10 -0.26
CA MET A 1 15.86 -19.08 -1.28
C MET A 1 16.98 -18.07 -1.35
N SER A 2 17.47 -17.76 -2.53
CA SER A 2 18.54 -16.78 -2.72
C SER A 2 18.01 -15.35 -2.54
N SER A 3 18.93 -14.39 -2.36
CA SER A 3 18.55 -12.98 -2.29
C SER A 3 17.85 -12.51 -3.57
N GLU A 4 18.29 -13.01 -4.71
CA GLU A 4 17.71 -12.67 -6.02
C GLU A 4 16.28 -13.18 -6.14
N GLU A 5 16.02 -14.39 -5.67
CA GLU A 5 14.68 -14.96 -5.71
C GLU A 5 13.72 -14.20 -4.82
N ARG A 6 14.17 -13.77 -3.65
CA ARG A 6 13.35 -12.94 -2.74
C ARG A 6 13.07 -11.58 -3.33
N ALA A 7 14.07 -10.95 -3.92
CA ALA A 7 13.90 -9.66 -4.58
C ALA A 7 12.94 -9.76 -5.76
N THR A 8 13.05 -10.84 -6.56
CA THR A 8 12.14 -11.08 -7.67
C THR A 8 10.70 -11.25 -7.22
N ALA A 9 10.47 -12.01 -6.13
CA ALA A 9 9.13 -12.23 -5.59
C ALA A 9 8.51 -10.91 -5.11
N LYS A 10 9.26 -10.07 -4.39
CA LYS A 10 8.81 -8.75 -3.96
C LYS A 10 8.54 -7.84 -5.16
N SER A 11 9.41 -7.88 -6.17
CA SER A 11 9.25 -7.10 -7.39
C SER A 11 7.98 -7.47 -8.14
N ARG A 12 7.60 -8.74 -8.15
CA ARG A 12 6.38 -9.21 -8.82
C ARG A 12 5.13 -8.57 -8.23
N LEU A 13 5.02 -8.50 -6.89
CA LEU A 13 3.88 -7.86 -6.25
C LEU A 13 3.90 -6.36 -6.49
N MET A 14 5.07 -5.74 -6.41
CA MET A 14 5.24 -4.34 -6.72
C MET A 14 4.84 -4.05 -8.18
N ASP A 15 5.32 -4.87 -9.12
CA ASP A 15 4.99 -4.71 -10.54
C ASP A 15 3.48 -4.86 -10.79
N LEU A 16 2.87 -5.82 -10.14
CA LEU A 16 1.42 -6.02 -10.25
C LEU A 16 0.68 -4.79 -9.76
N ALA A 17 1.10 -4.24 -8.62
CA ALA A 17 0.50 -3.05 -8.04
C ALA A 17 0.64 -1.84 -8.97
N VAL A 18 1.83 -1.63 -9.52
CA VAL A 18 2.07 -0.51 -10.45
C VAL A 18 1.18 -0.63 -11.68
N ARG A 19 1.08 -1.82 -12.25
CA ARG A 19 0.22 -2.07 -13.42
C ARG A 19 -1.25 -1.82 -13.08
N TYR A 20 -1.67 -2.29 -11.91
CA TYR A 20 -3.04 -2.08 -11.44
C TYR A 20 -3.37 -0.59 -11.30
N PHE A 21 -2.52 0.17 -10.62
CA PHE A 21 -2.76 1.59 -10.42
C PHE A 21 -2.80 2.35 -11.75
N LYS A 22 -1.89 2.03 -12.66
CA LYS A 22 -1.88 2.68 -13.99
C LYS A 22 -3.17 2.39 -14.76
N LYS A 23 -3.64 1.14 -14.72
CA LYS A 23 -4.89 0.78 -15.37
C LYS A 23 -6.07 1.53 -14.76
N GLU A 24 -6.06 1.71 -13.44
CA GLU A 24 -7.16 2.41 -12.74
C GLU A 24 -7.06 3.94 -12.82
N GLY A 25 -6.13 4.45 -13.60
CA GLY A 25 -6.02 5.87 -13.86
C GLY A 25 -5.14 6.64 -12.88
N TYR A 26 -4.37 5.93 -12.05
CA TYR A 26 -3.41 6.57 -11.15
C TYR A 26 -2.09 6.82 -11.83
N LYS A 27 -1.44 7.91 -11.45
CA LYS A 27 -0.03 8.13 -11.73
C LYS A 27 0.77 7.56 -10.56
N VAL A 28 1.78 6.77 -10.84
CA VAL A 28 2.72 6.32 -9.80
C VAL A 28 3.80 7.39 -9.70
N SER A 29 3.71 8.21 -8.66
CA SER A 29 4.61 9.36 -8.48
C SER A 29 5.98 8.93 -7.97
N HIS A 30 6.02 7.97 -7.06
CA HIS A 30 7.26 7.49 -6.44
C HIS A 30 7.18 6.01 -6.13
N GLU A 31 8.32 5.33 -6.24
CA GLU A 31 8.53 3.97 -5.76
C GLU A 31 9.57 4.04 -4.65
N ASN A 32 9.32 3.31 -3.55
CA ASN A 32 10.22 3.26 -2.40
C ASN A 32 10.57 4.66 -1.85
N ALA A 33 9.52 5.41 -1.52
CA ALA A 33 9.67 6.78 -1.02
C ALA A 33 9.94 6.80 0.48
N THR A 34 10.79 7.72 0.92
CA THR A 34 10.98 8.05 2.34
C THR A 34 10.66 9.52 2.52
N LEU A 35 9.70 9.80 3.39
CA LEU A 35 9.25 11.18 3.67
C LEU A 35 9.43 11.50 5.14
N GLU A 36 9.82 12.73 5.43
CA GLU A 36 9.90 13.18 6.81
C GLU A 36 8.50 13.60 7.30
N GLY A 37 8.06 13.00 8.40
CA GLY A 37 6.79 13.35 9.01
C GLY A 37 6.86 14.65 9.80
N PHE A 38 5.71 15.22 10.10
CA PHE A 38 5.59 16.42 10.95
C PHE A 38 6.17 16.17 12.35
N THR A 39 6.16 14.92 12.81
CA THR A 39 6.76 14.53 14.09
C THR A 39 8.28 14.39 14.03
N GLY A 40 8.89 14.53 12.85
CA GLY A 40 10.32 14.30 12.65
C GLY A 40 10.69 12.85 12.38
N ILE A 41 9.72 11.94 12.38
CA ILE A 41 9.95 10.53 12.09
C ILE A 41 9.96 10.31 10.57
N SER A 42 10.95 9.57 10.06
CA SER A 42 10.97 9.18 8.65
C SER A 42 9.92 8.11 8.40
N ARG A 43 9.06 8.35 7.41
CA ARG A 43 7.99 7.42 7.02
C ARG A 43 8.28 6.87 5.64
N LYS A 44 8.23 5.54 5.53
CA LYS A 44 8.52 4.84 4.27
C LYS A 44 7.24 4.34 3.64
N PHE A 45 7.15 4.52 2.32
CA PHE A 45 6.04 4.01 1.52
C PHE A 45 6.58 3.23 0.34
N ASN A 46 5.96 2.10 0.03
CA ASN A 46 6.35 1.30 -1.13
C ASN A 46 6.03 2.03 -2.42
N LEU A 47 4.88 2.72 -2.45
CA LEU A 47 4.48 3.56 -3.58
C LEU A 47 3.82 4.83 -3.06
N ILE A 48 3.92 5.90 -3.85
CA ILE A 48 3.04 7.06 -3.74
C ILE A 48 2.32 7.17 -5.08
N VAL A 49 1.00 7.14 -5.04
CA VAL A 49 0.17 7.21 -6.24
C VAL A 49 -0.68 8.47 -6.21
N GLN A 50 -1.03 8.96 -7.38
CA GLN A 50 -1.79 10.20 -7.51
C GLN A 50 -2.93 10.00 -8.49
N LYS A 51 -4.11 10.44 -8.10
CA LYS A 51 -5.27 10.49 -8.98
C LYS A 51 -5.89 11.86 -8.86
N GLY A 52 -5.90 12.62 -9.97
CA GLY A 52 -6.25 14.02 -9.91
C GLY A 52 -5.25 14.78 -9.05
N ARG A 53 -5.73 15.45 -8.02
CA ARG A 53 -4.88 16.22 -7.08
C ARG A 53 -4.61 15.48 -5.78
N VAL A 54 -5.10 14.25 -5.65
CA VAL A 54 -4.98 13.49 -4.40
C VAL A 54 -3.81 12.54 -4.50
N GLU A 55 -2.85 12.68 -3.58
CA GLU A 55 -1.74 11.75 -3.44
C GLU A 55 -2.03 10.80 -2.28
N GLN A 56 -1.74 9.51 -2.50
CA GLN A 56 -2.02 8.46 -1.53
C GLN A 56 -0.77 7.61 -1.32
N GLY A 57 -0.47 7.33 -0.06
CA GLY A 57 0.62 6.44 0.31
C GLY A 57 0.18 4.99 0.26
N VAL A 58 1.05 4.11 -0.20
CA VAL A 58 0.76 2.70 -0.37
C VAL A 58 1.79 1.86 0.37
N TRP A 59 1.32 0.96 1.23
CA TRP A 59 2.15 -0.07 1.83
C TRP A 59 1.82 -1.40 1.17
N ILE A 60 2.86 -2.16 0.83
CA ILE A 60 2.74 -3.49 0.25
C ILE A 60 3.34 -4.49 1.24
N ARG A 61 2.53 -5.45 1.67
CA ARG A 61 2.96 -6.52 2.58
C ARG A 61 2.78 -7.86 1.87
N ASP A 62 3.88 -8.37 1.36
CA ASP A 62 3.90 -9.67 0.66
C ASP A 62 4.07 -10.78 1.70
N TRP A 63 3.12 -10.86 2.62
CA TRP A 63 3.11 -11.84 3.68
C TRP A 63 2.08 -12.93 3.39
N ASN A 64 2.46 -14.17 3.58
CA ASN A 64 1.50 -15.28 3.49
C ASN A 64 0.78 -15.47 4.83
N ARG A 65 0.25 -14.38 5.36
CA ARG A 65 -0.50 -14.38 6.62
C ARG A 65 -1.48 -13.21 6.62
N THR A 66 -2.45 -13.29 7.54
CA THR A 66 -3.47 -12.26 7.70
C THR A 66 -2.86 -10.97 8.23
N ILE A 67 -3.17 -9.85 7.59
CA ILE A 67 -2.77 -8.53 8.06
C ILE A 67 -3.79 -8.06 9.08
N GLY A 68 -3.32 -7.80 10.31
CA GLY A 68 -4.16 -7.36 11.40
C GLY A 68 -4.33 -5.84 11.45
N VAL A 69 -5.20 -5.39 12.35
CA VAL A 69 -5.54 -3.97 12.48
C VAL A 69 -4.35 -3.11 12.85
N ASN A 70 -3.39 -3.62 13.61
CA ASN A 70 -2.24 -2.82 14.04
C ASN A 70 -1.39 -2.35 12.86
N VAL A 71 -1.26 -3.16 11.81
CA VAL A 71 -0.53 -2.77 10.59
C VAL A 71 -1.27 -1.63 9.89
N ILE A 72 -2.60 -1.72 9.84
CA ILE A 72 -3.43 -0.70 9.21
C ILE A 72 -3.35 0.62 9.99
N ILE A 73 -3.39 0.55 11.32
CA ILE A 73 -3.22 1.74 12.17
C ILE A 73 -1.87 2.39 11.91
N GLY A 74 -0.81 1.57 11.77
CA GLY A 74 0.53 2.07 11.45
C GLY A 74 0.56 2.83 10.13
N LEU A 75 -0.09 2.30 9.10
CA LEU A 75 -0.20 2.97 7.80
C LEU A 75 -0.97 4.28 7.92
N ASP A 76 -2.10 4.26 8.64
CA ASP A 76 -2.92 5.45 8.84
C ASP A 76 -2.12 6.57 9.52
N MET A 77 -1.39 6.22 10.59
CA MET A 77 -0.54 7.17 11.30
C MET A 77 0.60 7.71 10.42
N ALA A 78 1.25 6.84 9.66
CA ALA A 78 2.34 7.25 8.76
C ALA A 78 1.83 8.20 7.68
N SER A 79 0.68 7.88 7.08
CA SER A 79 0.06 8.70 6.05
C SER A 79 -0.32 10.07 6.58
N ASP A 80 -0.96 10.11 7.74
CA ASP A 80 -1.37 11.35 8.39
C ASP A 80 -0.16 12.23 8.73
N ASP A 81 0.91 11.61 9.23
CA ASP A 81 2.13 12.30 9.63
C ASP A 81 2.85 13.00 8.46
N VAL A 82 2.65 12.54 7.24
CA VAL A 82 3.26 13.16 6.05
C VAL A 82 2.24 13.93 5.20
N GLY A 83 1.02 14.09 5.70
CA GLY A 83 -0.02 14.87 5.02
C GLY A 83 -0.63 14.21 3.79
N LEU A 84 -0.56 12.89 3.71
CA LEU A 84 -1.21 12.12 2.64
C LEU A 84 -2.58 11.65 3.09
N SER A 85 -3.53 11.56 2.15
CA SER A 85 -4.92 11.16 2.45
C SER A 85 -5.21 9.77 1.92
N ASN A 86 -6.20 9.11 2.54
CA ASN A 86 -6.77 7.87 2.02
C ASN A 86 -5.73 6.80 1.66
N PRO A 87 -4.94 6.34 2.66
CA PRO A 87 -3.85 5.38 2.38
C PRO A 87 -4.37 4.05 1.85
N ILE A 88 -3.48 3.30 1.21
CA ILE A 88 -3.80 2.04 0.56
C ILE A 88 -2.89 0.94 1.12
N MET A 89 -3.50 -0.16 1.56
CA MET A 89 -2.75 -1.34 2.00
C MET A 89 -2.95 -2.47 1.00
N ILE A 90 -1.84 -3.04 0.54
CA ILE A 90 -1.85 -4.20 -0.36
C ILE A 90 -1.33 -5.41 0.40
N GLY A 91 -2.08 -6.51 0.36
CA GLY A 91 -1.71 -7.76 1.01
C GLY A 91 -2.56 -8.92 0.52
N GLU A 92 -2.32 -10.11 1.09
CA GLU A 92 -3.04 -11.32 0.68
C GLU A 92 -4.43 -11.43 1.33
N LYS A 93 -4.51 -11.13 2.61
CA LYS A 93 -5.77 -11.20 3.36
C LYS A 93 -5.72 -10.31 4.59
N PHE A 94 -6.89 -9.88 5.04
CA PHE A 94 -7.03 -8.93 6.13
C PHE A 94 -7.98 -9.47 7.19
N SER A 95 -7.71 -9.18 8.46
CA SER A 95 -8.60 -9.55 9.56
C SER A 95 -9.89 -8.73 9.51
N ASP A 96 -10.91 -9.22 10.21
CA ASP A 96 -12.18 -8.49 10.30
C ASP A 96 -12.02 -7.13 10.97
N HIS A 97 -11.17 -7.04 12.01
CA HIS A 97 -10.87 -5.78 12.66
C HIS A 97 -10.17 -4.80 11.70
N ALA A 98 -9.25 -5.31 10.89
CA ALA A 98 -8.57 -4.49 9.88
C ALA A 98 -9.57 -3.94 8.87
N LYS A 99 -10.51 -4.77 8.41
CA LYS A 99 -11.55 -4.35 7.46
C LYS A 99 -12.46 -3.29 8.05
N SER A 100 -12.90 -3.49 9.30
CA SER A 100 -13.78 -2.53 9.98
C SER A 100 -13.09 -1.18 10.19
N TYR A 101 -11.85 -1.19 10.68
CA TYR A 101 -11.07 0.02 10.87
C TYR A 101 -10.88 0.77 9.56
N SER A 102 -10.49 0.04 8.51
CA SER A 102 -10.24 0.62 7.18
C SER A 102 -11.50 1.26 6.60
N ASN A 103 -12.65 0.59 6.77
CA ASN A 103 -13.91 1.12 6.27
C ASN A 103 -14.27 2.45 6.93
N ARG A 104 -14.07 2.56 8.24
CA ARG A 104 -14.36 3.79 8.98
C ARG A 104 -13.40 4.93 8.65
N ARG A 105 -12.14 4.59 8.36
CA ARG A 105 -11.08 5.56 8.11
C ARG A 105 -10.82 5.84 6.64
N LYS A 106 -11.61 5.23 5.75
CA LYS A 106 -11.46 5.36 4.28
C LYS A 106 -10.08 4.93 3.80
N ILE A 107 -9.62 3.79 4.34
CA ILE A 107 -8.38 3.16 3.92
C ILE A 107 -8.74 2.07 2.93
N MET A 108 -8.11 2.09 1.76
CA MET A 108 -8.35 1.07 0.73
C MET A 108 -7.53 -0.17 1.02
N LEU A 109 -8.17 -1.33 0.98
CA LEU A 109 -7.51 -2.62 1.09
C LEU A 109 -7.55 -3.31 -0.28
N LEU A 110 -6.38 -3.70 -0.78
CA LEU A 110 -6.27 -4.40 -2.06
C LEU A 110 -5.58 -5.73 -1.84
N THR A 111 -6.13 -6.78 -2.44
CA THR A 111 -5.50 -8.10 -2.44
C THR A 111 -4.84 -8.36 -3.79
N ARG A 112 -3.84 -9.25 -3.79
CA ARG A 112 -3.23 -9.74 -5.04
C ARG A 112 -4.30 -10.23 -6.00
N GLN A 113 -5.25 -11.02 -5.50
CA GLN A 113 -6.32 -11.59 -6.31
C GLN A 113 -7.16 -10.50 -6.98
N LYS A 114 -7.57 -9.50 -6.21
CA LYS A 114 -8.38 -8.39 -6.74
C LYS A 114 -7.64 -7.64 -7.85
N MET A 115 -6.36 -7.35 -7.62
CA MET A 115 -5.55 -6.65 -8.62
C MET A 115 -5.39 -7.49 -9.89
N ALA A 116 -5.07 -8.77 -9.74
CA ALA A 116 -4.89 -9.67 -10.87
C ALA A 116 -6.18 -9.81 -11.69
N MET A 117 -7.32 -9.92 -11.02
CA MET A 117 -8.61 -10.01 -11.70
C MET A 117 -8.93 -8.74 -12.48
N SER A 118 -8.60 -7.58 -11.95
CA SER A 118 -8.80 -6.30 -12.61
C SER A 118 -7.97 -6.15 -13.89
N LEU A 119 -6.83 -6.85 -13.96
CA LEU A 119 -5.91 -6.77 -15.11
C LEU A 119 -6.20 -7.78 -16.23
N ARG A 120 -7.22 -8.61 -16.07
CA ARG A 120 -7.62 -9.56 -17.11
C ARG A 120 -8.33 -8.88 -18.28
#